data_560c2227992078261e76d789e7ca1fc7
#
_entry.id   560c2227992078261e76d789e7ca1fc7
#
_cell.length_a   1.000
_cell.length_b   1.000
_cell.length_c   1.000
_cell.angle_alpha   90.00
_cell.angle_beta   90.00
_cell.angle_gamma   90.00
#
_symmetry.space_group_name_H-M   'P 1'
#
loop_
_entity.id
_entity.type
_entity.pdbx_description
1 polymer ?
#
loop_
_entity_poly.entity_id
_entity_poly.type
_entity_poly.pdbx_seq_one_letter_code
_entity_poly.pdbx_strand_id
1 'polypeptide(L)'
;SMRGRGGLRTTVTTREQTIVDCLSHPDRCGGIEEALMSISLFPYVDAEALKELVSDKSASLAARTGWLLERKANKWRITPDVLDEFEKMAKGGPFKLDKDSTESRGWSRRWRLCLPEKEEEVEKWLL
;
A
#
# COMPACT_ATOMS: atom_id res chain seq x y z
N SER A 1 4.88 26.26 0.62
CA SER A 1 5.14 26.31 0.60
C SER A 1 5.29 26.49 0.11
N MET A 2 4.88 26.75 0.14
CA MET A 2 5.09 27.02 0.01
C MET A 2 5.12 27.37 -0.05
N ARG A 3 4.78 27.62 -0.03
CA ARG A 3 4.75 28.04 0.17
C ARG A 3 4.62 28.32 0.19
N GLY A 4 4.23 28.65 -0.01
CA GLY A 4 4.22 28.91 0.40
C GLY A 4 3.88 29.30 0.37
N ARG A 5 3.75 29.70 0.54
CA ARG A 5 3.43 29.97 0.66
C ARG A 5 2.91 30.21 0.95
N GLY A 6 2.86 30.16 0.96
CA GLY A 6 2.42 30.26 1.39
C GLY A 6 1.49 30.42 1.58
N GLY A 7 1.56 30.90 1.72
CA GLY A 7 0.37 31.12 2.28
C GLY A 7 -0.73 30.36 1.79
N LEU A 8 -1.14 30.68 0.72
CA LEU A 8 -2.10 29.85 0.27
C LEU A 8 -1.61 28.49 0.26
N ARG A 9 -2.37 27.68 0.79
CA ARG A 9 -1.99 26.45 0.79
C ARG A 9 -2.98 25.60 0.22
N THR A 10 -2.81 25.10 -0.93
CA THR A 10 -3.60 24.02 -1.38
C THR A 10 -3.01 22.79 -0.78
N THR A 11 -3.83 21.93 -0.37
CA THR A 11 -3.39 20.65 0.10
C THR A 11 -3.12 19.78 -1.10
N VAL A 12 -1.88 19.42 -1.29
CA VAL A 12 -1.48 18.53 -2.37
C VAL A 12 -1.18 17.17 -1.77
N THR A 13 -1.95 16.18 -2.20
CA THR A 13 -1.76 14.82 -1.73
C THR A 13 -0.58 14.20 -2.46
N THR A 14 0.40 13.70 -1.73
CA THR A 14 1.54 13.02 -2.31
C THR A 14 1.15 11.63 -2.78
N ARG A 15 1.98 11.00 -3.61
CA ARG A 15 1.77 9.62 -4.03
C ARG A 15 1.71 8.71 -2.82
N GLU A 16 2.61 8.92 -1.88
CA GLU A 16 2.70 8.10 -0.67
C GLU A 16 1.43 8.23 0.17
N GLN A 17 0.91 9.44 0.32
CA GLN A 17 -0.32 9.64 1.07
C GLN A 17 -1.50 8.97 0.34
N THR A 18 -1.51 9.04 -0.99
CA THR A 18 -2.55 8.39 -1.79
C THR A 18 -2.52 6.87 -1.56
N ILE A 19 -1.33 6.28 -1.53
CA ILE A 19 -1.20 4.84 -1.26
C ILE A 19 -1.80 4.50 0.11
N VAL A 20 -1.44 5.27 1.12
CA VAL A 20 -1.95 5.05 2.48
C VAL A 20 -3.47 5.17 2.50
N ASP A 21 -4.01 6.21 1.87
CA ASP A 21 -5.46 6.44 1.85
C ASP A 21 -6.19 5.31 1.13
N CYS A 22 -5.68 4.89 -0.02
CA CYS A 22 -6.33 3.86 -0.82
C CYS A 22 -6.25 2.49 -0.17
N LEU A 23 -5.14 2.18 0.48
CA LEU A 23 -5.02 0.89 1.17
C LEU A 23 -5.79 0.87 2.48
N SER A 24 -5.98 2.04 3.11
CA SER A 24 -6.77 2.14 4.33
C SER A 24 -8.26 2.13 4.05
N HIS A 25 -8.66 2.76 2.94
CA HIS A 25 -10.07 2.92 2.58
C HIS A 25 -10.28 2.66 1.09
N PRO A 26 -10.16 1.40 0.66
CA PRO A 26 -10.31 1.09 -0.77
C PRO A 26 -11.66 1.52 -1.34
N ASP A 27 -12.71 1.49 -0.51
CA ASP A 27 -14.04 1.89 -0.94
C ASP A 27 -14.09 3.33 -1.45
N ARG A 28 -13.21 4.19 -0.93
CA ARG A 28 -13.14 5.58 -1.37
C ARG A 28 -12.40 5.75 -2.69
N CYS A 29 -11.71 4.69 -3.13
CA CYS A 29 -10.93 4.70 -4.36
C CYS A 29 -11.51 3.76 -5.42
N GLY A 30 -12.80 3.47 -5.33
CA GLY A 30 -13.46 2.61 -6.30
C GLY A 30 -13.33 1.11 -6.02
N GLY A 31 -12.87 0.75 -4.83
CA GLY A 31 -12.63 -0.63 -4.45
C GLY A 31 -11.17 -1.01 -4.55
N ILE A 32 -10.81 -2.18 -4.01
CA ILE A 32 -9.40 -2.57 -3.92
C ILE A 32 -8.77 -2.75 -5.31
N GLU A 33 -9.50 -3.30 -6.27
CA GLU A 33 -8.97 -3.50 -7.60
C GLU A 33 -8.62 -2.17 -8.25
N GLU A 34 -9.57 -1.23 -8.24
CA GLU A 34 -9.34 0.11 -8.80
C GLU A 34 -8.22 0.83 -8.07
N ALA A 35 -8.19 0.71 -6.75
CA ALA A 35 -7.14 1.34 -5.94
C ALA A 35 -5.76 0.84 -6.35
N LEU A 36 -5.60 -0.47 -6.47
CA LEU A 36 -4.31 -1.06 -6.84
C LEU A 36 -3.92 -0.70 -8.26
N MET A 37 -4.87 -0.71 -9.18
CA MET A 37 -4.61 -0.33 -10.57
C MET A 37 -4.12 1.11 -10.67
N SER A 38 -4.76 2.02 -9.95
CA SER A 38 -4.37 3.43 -9.94
C SER A 38 -2.99 3.63 -9.34
N ILE A 39 -2.72 3.00 -8.21
CA ILE A 39 -1.43 3.10 -7.54
C ILE A 39 -0.31 2.56 -8.43
N SER A 40 -0.58 1.47 -9.14
CA SER A 40 0.45 0.81 -9.95
C SER A 40 0.96 1.69 -11.09
N LEU A 41 0.20 2.73 -11.44
CA LEU A 41 0.61 3.64 -12.50
C LEU A 41 1.64 4.68 -12.05
N PHE A 42 1.86 4.83 -10.76
CA PHE A 42 2.85 5.78 -10.28
C PHE A 42 4.23 5.41 -10.81
N PRO A 43 4.99 6.37 -11.35
CA PRO A 43 6.31 6.07 -11.91
C PRO A 43 7.35 5.74 -10.84
N TYR A 44 7.19 6.28 -9.65
CA TYR A 44 8.07 5.97 -8.53
C TYR A 44 7.37 6.31 -7.22
N VAL A 45 7.92 5.80 -6.13
CA VAL A 45 7.40 6.02 -4.79
C VAL A 45 8.58 6.22 -3.85
N ASP A 46 8.47 7.19 -2.95
CA ASP A 46 9.49 7.39 -1.92
C ASP A 46 9.20 6.44 -0.76
N ALA A 47 9.95 5.36 -0.70
CA ALA A 47 9.72 4.32 0.30
C ALA A 47 9.93 4.80 1.73
N GLU A 48 10.87 5.72 1.95
CA GLU A 48 11.12 6.25 3.28
C GLU A 48 9.96 7.11 3.77
N ALA A 49 9.44 7.95 2.89
CA ALA A 49 8.27 8.76 3.22
C ALA A 49 7.07 7.87 3.51
N LEU A 50 6.90 6.82 2.71
CA LEU A 50 5.81 5.88 2.89
C LEU A 50 5.94 5.14 4.23
N LYS A 51 7.16 4.75 4.58
CA LYS A 51 7.42 4.08 5.84
C LYS A 51 7.04 4.99 7.03
N GLU A 52 7.39 6.27 6.95
CA GLU A 52 7.04 7.21 8.00
C GLU A 52 5.53 7.35 8.16
N LEU A 53 4.81 7.41 7.03
CA LEU A 53 3.35 7.53 7.07
C LEU A 53 2.70 6.30 7.68
N VAL A 54 3.28 5.12 7.46
CA VAL A 54 2.70 3.86 7.91
C VAL A 54 3.12 3.53 9.35
N SER A 55 4.26 4.04 9.80
CA SER A 55 4.87 3.61 11.06
C SER A 55 4.01 3.86 12.30
N ASP A 56 3.16 4.88 12.26
CA ASP A 56 2.28 5.18 13.40
C ASP A 56 0.84 4.72 13.14
N LYS A 57 0.64 3.89 12.14
CA LYS A 57 -0.66 3.36 11.79
C LYS A 57 -0.74 1.88 12.20
N SER A 58 -1.67 1.14 11.63
CA SER A 58 -1.89 -0.23 12.05
C SER A 58 -0.93 -1.21 11.40
N ALA A 59 -0.74 -2.36 12.05
CA ALA A 59 0.06 -3.43 11.49
C ALA A 59 -0.57 -3.97 10.19
N SER A 60 -1.91 -3.95 10.09
CA SER A 60 -2.56 -4.42 8.87
C SER A 60 -2.24 -3.51 7.69
N LEU A 61 -2.15 -2.20 7.90
CA LEU A 61 -1.75 -1.28 6.84
C LEU A 61 -0.29 -1.54 6.43
N ALA A 62 0.58 -1.81 7.40
CA ALA A 62 1.97 -2.14 7.09
C ALA A 62 2.05 -3.40 6.25
N ALA A 63 1.23 -4.41 6.53
CA ALA A 63 1.19 -5.64 5.76
C ALA A 63 0.73 -5.39 4.32
N ARG A 64 -0.33 -4.61 4.16
CA ARG A 64 -0.84 -4.26 2.82
C ARG A 64 0.19 -3.48 2.02
N THR A 65 0.81 -2.50 2.66
CA THR A 65 1.81 -1.65 2.01
C THR A 65 3.04 -2.47 1.63
N GLY A 66 3.53 -3.31 2.53
CA GLY A 66 4.68 -4.16 2.26
C GLY A 66 4.41 -5.12 1.11
N TRP A 67 3.24 -5.73 1.09
CA TRP A 67 2.84 -6.61 0.00
C TRP A 67 2.89 -5.88 -1.34
N LEU A 68 2.33 -4.67 -1.39
CA LEU A 68 2.35 -3.85 -2.59
C LEU A 68 3.77 -3.52 -3.02
N LEU A 69 4.61 -3.06 -2.09
CA LEU A 69 5.99 -2.70 -2.39
C LEU A 69 6.78 -3.89 -2.91
N GLU A 70 6.54 -5.07 -2.36
CA GLU A 70 7.22 -6.27 -2.82
C GLU A 70 6.88 -6.58 -4.27
N ARG A 71 5.61 -6.44 -4.63
CA ARG A 71 5.16 -6.68 -6.01
C ARG A 71 5.66 -5.63 -6.99
N LYS A 72 5.91 -4.41 -6.51
CA LYS A 72 6.37 -3.31 -7.35
C LYS A 72 7.85 -3.00 -7.13
N ALA A 73 8.58 -3.93 -6.51
CA ALA A 73 9.96 -3.68 -6.11
C ALA A 73 10.86 -3.31 -7.30
N ASN A 74 10.66 -3.95 -8.44
CA ASN A 74 11.47 -3.64 -9.63
C ASN A 74 11.18 -2.24 -10.16
N LYS A 75 9.91 -1.91 -10.30
CA LYS A 75 9.52 -0.62 -10.89
C LYS A 75 9.90 0.54 -9.98
N TRP A 76 9.66 0.39 -8.68
CA TRP A 76 9.88 1.47 -7.73
C TRP A 76 11.22 1.36 -7.01
N ARG A 77 12.04 0.39 -7.40
CA ARG A 77 13.39 0.18 -6.85
C ARG A 77 13.39 0.04 -5.33
N ILE A 78 12.49 -0.80 -4.85
CA ILE A 78 12.38 -1.06 -3.42
C ILE A 78 13.45 -2.08 -3.02
N THR A 79 14.24 -1.75 -2.00
CA THR A 79 15.31 -2.63 -1.54
C THR A 79 14.76 -3.67 -0.57
N PRO A 80 15.46 -4.82 -0.43
CA PRO A 80 15.06 -5.81 0.56
C PRO A 80 15.03 -5.27 1.99
N ASP A 81 15.90 -4.31 2.31
CA ASP A 81 15.93 -3.71 3.64
C ASP A 81 14.62 -3.00 3.97
N VAL A 82 14.07 -2.29 2.99
CA VAL A 82 12.79 -1.61 3.16
C VAL A 82 11.69 -2.63 3.42
N LEU A 83 11.68 -3.72 2.65
CA LEU A 83 10.67 -4.77 2.83
C LEU A 83 10.78 -5.40 4.22
N ASP A 84 11.99 -5.62 4.71
CA ASP A 84 12.19 -6.17 6.04
C ASP A 84 11.66 -5.22 7.12
N GLU A 85 11.83 -3.92 6.93
CA GLU A 85 11.30 -2.94 7.88
C GLU A 85 9.79 -2.95 7.93
N PHE A 86 9.14 -3.04 6.75
CA PHE A 86 7.68 -3.16 6.71
C PHE A 86 7.22 -4.46 7.33
N GLU A 87 7.96 -5.54 7.12
CA GLU A 87 7.61 -6.82 7.72
C GLU A 87 7.64 -6.75 9.24
N LYS A 88 8.61 -6.04 9.79
CA LYS A 88 8.67 -5.84 11.24
C LYS A 88 7.49 -5.03 11.76
N MET A 89 7.02 -4.07 10.98
CA MET A 89 5.85 -3.28 11.37
C MET A 89 4.57 -4.08 11.24
N ALA A 90 4.55 -5.09 10.39
CA ALA A 90 3.38 -5.91 10.11
C ALA A 90 3.30 -7.14 11.01
N LYS A 91 3.47 -6.94 12.31
CA LYS A 91 3.44 -8.05 13.26
C LYS A 91 2.03 -8.48 13.57
N GLY A 92 1.83 -9.78 13.73
CA GLY A 92 0.53 -10.34 14.06
C GLY A 92 -0.15 -10.90 12.83
N GLY A 93 -1.41 -10.63 12.69
CA GLY A 93 -2.20 -11.16 11.60
C GLY A 93 -3.04 -12.32 12.07
N PRO A 94 -3.80 -12.96 11.17
CA PRO A 94 -3.84 -12.62 9.73
C PRO A 94 -4.56 -11.31 9.47
N PHE A 95 -4.21 -10.68 8.35
CA PHE A 95 -4.81 -9.42 7.92
C PHE A 95 -5.51 -9.61 6.59
N LYS A 96 -6.29 -8.63 6.15
CA LYS A 96 -6.97 -8.65 4.85
C LYS A 96 -6.44 -7.54 3.96
N LEU A 97 -6.19 -7.83 2.70
CA LEU A 97 -5.83 -6.80 1.74
C LEU A 97 -7.02 -5.88 1.51
N ASP A 98 -8.21 -6.45 1.37
CA ASP A 98 -9.44 -5.70 1.22
C ASP A 98 -10.29 -5.92 2.47
N LYS A 99 -10.31 -4.93 3.34
CA LYS A 99 -11.02 -5.05 4.62
C LYS A 99 -12.52 -5.23 4.45
N ASP A 100 -13.06 -4.81 3.30
CA ASP A 100 -14.49 -4.90 3.04
C ASP A 100 -14.90 -6.21 2.40
N SER A 101 -13.94 -7.03 1.99
CA SER A 101 -14.23 -8.30 1.36
C SER A 101 -14.45 -9.40 2.39
N THR A 102 -15.44 -10.23 2.12
CA THR A 102 -15.66 -11.44 2.92
C THR A 102 -14.95 -12.64 2.28
N GLU A 103 -14.41 -12.45 1.07
CA GLU A 103 -13.74 -13.52 0.35
C GLU A 103 -12.29 -13.62 0.76
N SER A 104 -11.77 -14.84 0.79
CA SER A 104 -10.37 -15.09 1.07
C SER A 104 -9.94 -16.22 0.16
N ARG A 105 -9.56 -15.87 -1.06
CA ARG A 105 -9.21 -16.85 -2.10
C ARG A 105 -7.72 -16.99 -2.29
N GLY A 106 -6.94 -16.05 -1.75
CA GLY A 106 -5.49 -16.10 -1.82
C GLY A 106 -4.88 -15.79 -0.49
N TRP A 107 -3.58 -16.08 -0.38
CA TRP A 107 -2.86 -15.90 0.87
C TRP A 107 -1.43 -15.49 0.57
N SER A 108 -0.98 -14.41 1.22
CA SER A 108 0.42 -14.01 1.16
C SER A 108 1.10 -14.42 2.47
N ARG A 109 1.99 -15.38 2.36
CA ARG A 109 2.63 -15.97 3.53
C ARG A 109 3.51 -14.98 4.29
N ARG A 110 4.30 -14.21 3.55
CA ARG A 110 5.23 -13.27 4.16
C ARG A 110 4.51 -12.21 4.98
N TRP A 111 3.40 -11.72 4.44
CA TRP A 111 2.67 -10.61 5.04
C TRP A 111 1.46 -11.07 5.85
N ARG A 112 1.20 -12.37 5.86
CA ARG A 112 0.05 -12.97 6.54
C ARG A 112 -1.24 -12.28 6.13
N LEU A 113 -1.37 -12.08 4.84
CA LEU A 113 -2.41 -11.25 4.25
C LEU A 113 -3.37 -12.12 3.45
N CYS A 114 -4.65 -12.07 3.79
CA CYS A 114 -5.69 -12.72 3.02
C CYS A 114 -6.00 -11.86 1.80
N LEU A 115 -6.03 -12.48 0.64
CA LEU A 115 -6.29 -11.80 -0.61
C LEU A 115 -7.70 -12.12 -1.08
N PRO A 116 -8.41 -11.15 -1.71
CA PRO A 116 -9.79 -11.40 -2.17
C PRO A 116 -9.86 -12.36 -3.35
N GLU A 117 -8.77 -12.50 -4.11
CA GLU A 117 -8.66 -13.44 -5.21
C GLU A 117 -7.35 -14.19 -5.08
N LYS A 118 -7.12 -15.16 -5.97
CA LYS A 118 -5.82 -15.84 -5.99
C LYS A 118 -4.72 -14.82 -6.24
N GLU A 119 -3.55 -15.05 -5.68
CA GLU A 119 -2.45 -14.09 -5.76
C GLU A 119 -2.15 -13.69 -7.20
N GLU A 120 -2.16 -14.63 -8.13
CA GLU A 120 -1.91 -14.33 -9.54
C GLU A 120 -2.93 -13.35 -10.10
N GLU A 121 -4.18 -13.46 -9.70
CA GLU A 121 -5.22 -12.55 -10.17
C GLU A 121 -5.03 -11.16 -9.60
N VAL A 122 -4.70 -11.08 -8.31
CA VAL A 122 -4.47 -9.79 -7.66
C VAL A 122 -3.26 -9.10 -8.27
N GLU A 123 -2.22 -9.86 -8.59
CA GLU A 123 -1.01 -9.32 -9.21
C GLU A 123 -1.29 -8.69 -10.57
N LYS A 124 -2.29 -9.20 -11.30
CA LYS A 124 -2.67 -8.62 -12.58
C LYS A 124 -3.19 -7.19 -12.44
N TRP A 125 -3.74 -6.86 -11.29
CA TRP A 125 -4.22 -5.50 -11.05
C TRP A 125 -3.08 -4.49 -10.93
N LEU A 126 -1.85 -4.97 -10.79
CA LEU A 126 -0.67 -4.13 -10.60
C LEU A 126 0.17 -3.97 -11.89
N LEU A 127 -0.38 -4.28 -13.03
CA LEU A 127 0.37 -4.21 -14.30
C LEU A 127 0.67 -2.78 -14.76
#